data_accee6255bade7ef42a33e6b7f2b42c6
#
_entry.id   accee6255bade7ef42a33e6b7f2b42c6
#
_cell.length_a   1.000
_cell.length_b   1.000
_cell.length_c   1.000
_cell.angle_alpha   90.00
_cell.angle_beta   90.00
_cell.angle_gamma   90.00
#
_symmetry.space_group_name_H-M   'P 1'
#
loop_
_entity.id
_entity.type
_entity.pdbx_description
1 polymer ?
#
loop_
_entity_poly.entity_id
_entity_poly.type
_entity_poly.pdbx_seq_one_letter_code
_entity_poly.pdbx_strand_id
1 'polypeptide(L)'
;MNAILIGRKRLSDIVWGIIDEKVGDFPFEAIEKIIEDQQHLREGADYKTGSVPYDDAVELYKITKFFNPRHIAEVGTFIGVSTRTMMLACDPIYIYTCDYSNDINLNDEGFVQYPKIPSHDMFADLASKNVKVDLVYLDGRLSPNDVEPLSKIIHADTVFVFDDFEGIEKGVVNAMMVESFSRALIYPREGRKTAISIPFSLLQIVPQEAA
;
A
#
# COMPACT_ATOMS: atom_id res chain seq x y z
N MET A 1 24.80 4.47 -17.26
CA MET A 1 23.74 3.65 -16.62
C MET A 1 23.97 3.44 -15.13
N ASN A 2 25.21 3.18 -14.67
CA ASN A 2 25.50 2.92 -13.24
C ASN A 2 25.25 4.10 -12.28
N ALA A 3 25.48 5.34 -12.68
CA ALA A 3 25.32 6.51 -11.79
C ALA A 3 23.85 6.77 -11.41
N ILE A 4 22.90 6.53 -12.32
CA ILE A 4 21.46 6.70 -12.03
C ILE A 4 20.95 5.62 -11.06
N LEU A 5 21.44 4.39 -11.20
CA LEU A 5 21.08 3.30 -10.29
C LEU A 5 21.64 3.52 -8.87
N ILE A 6 22.88 4.00 -8.77
CA ILE A 6 23.50 4.35 -7.47
C ILE A 6 22.73 5.49 -6.80
N GLY A 7 22.33 6.52 -7.54
CA GLY A 7 21.53 7.63 -7.00
C GLY A 7 20.14 7.18 -6.51
N ARG A 8 19.49 6.28 -7.25
CA ARG A 8 18.17 5.73 -6.85
C ARG A 8 18.26 4.86 -5.58
N LYS A 9 19.27 3.99 -5.49
CA LYS A 9 19.47 3.20 -4.26
C LYS A 9 19.71 4.11 -3.06
N ARG A 10 20.59 5.10 -3.19
CA ARG A 10 20.88 6.07 -2.13
C ARG A 10 19.62 6.84 -1.69
N LEU A 11 18.79 7.28 -2.63
CA LEU A 11 17.52 7.95 -2.31
C LEU A 11 16.59 7.01 -1.53
N SER A 12 16.47 5.76 -1.94
CA SER A 12 15.64 4.77 -1.25
C SER A 12 16.14 4.54 0.18
N ASP A 13 17.44 4.32 0.37
CA ASP A 13 18.04 4.14 1.70
C ASP A 13 17.79 5.34 2.63
N ILE A 14 17.86 6.57 2.09
CA ILE A 14 17.57 7.80 2.85
C ILE A 14 16.10 7.87 3.26
N VAL A 15 15.17 7.65 2.31
CA VAL A 15 13.73 7.72 2.61
C VAL A 15 13.34 6.68 3.65
N TRP A 16 13.83 5.46 3.51
CA TRP A 16 13.58 4.42 4.49
C TRP A 16 14.17 4.74 5.86
N GLY A 17 15.37 5.32 5.90
CA GLY A 17 16.00 5.79 7.15
C GLY A 17 15.15 6.86 7.85
N ILE A 18 14.58 7.81 7.09
CA ILE A 18 13.68 8.84 7.63
C ILE A 18 12.40 8.21 8.19
N ILE A 19 11.81 7.24 7.49
CA ILE A 19 10.62 6.52 7.97
C ILE A 19 10.92 5.82 9.30
N ASP A 20 12.04 5.10 9.40
CA ASP A 20 12.43 4.41 10.63
C ASP A 20 12.66 5.37 11.80
N GLU A 21 13.38 6.46 11.56
CA GLU A 21 13.66 7.47 12.59
C GLU A 21 12.36 8.12 13.12
N LYS A 22 11.43 8.44 12.21
CA LYS A 22 10.19 9.14 12.58
C LYS A 22 9.15 8.24 13.24
N VAL A 23 9.07 6.98 12.82
CA VAL A 23 8.10 6.03 13.38
C VAL A 23 8.59 5.49 14.72
N GLY A 24 9.90 5.27 14.86
CA GLY A 24 10.48 4.69 16.07
C GLY A 24 9.99 3.26 16.33
N ASP A 25 9.62 3.00 17.58
CA ASP A 25 9.13 1.69 17.99
C ASP A 25 7.75 1.38 17.37
N PHE A 26 7.52 0.12 17.08
CA PHE A 26 6.27 -0.37 16.52
C PHE A 26 5.71 -1.56 17.33
N PRO A 27 4.40 -1.79 17.29
CA PRO A 27 3.72 -2.76 18.16
C PRO A 27 3.88 -4.19 17.64
N PHE A 28 5.02 -4.83 17.89
CA PHE A 28 5.33 -6.21 17.47
C PHE A 28 4.20 -7.19 17.75
N GLU A 29 3.82 -7.31 19.03
CA GLU A 29 2.82 -8.28 19.48
C GLU A 29 1.44 -8.05 18.83
N ALA A 30 1.10 -6.79 18.57
CA ALA A 30 -0.18 -6.48 17.92
C ALA A 30 -0.18 -6.91 16.43
N ILE A 31 0.94 -6.75 15.71
CA ILE A 31 1.06 -7.21 14.32
C ILE A 31 1.06 -8.74 14.25
N GLU A 32 1.80 -9.42 15.12
CA GLU A 32 1.79 -10.89 15.21
C GLU A 32 0.36 -11.40 15.49
N LYS A 33 -0.33 -10.77 16.45
CA LYS A 33 -1.72 -11.11 16.78
C LYS A 33 -2.67 -10.91 15.60
N ILE A 34 -2.54 -9.82 14.82
CA ILE A 34 -3.33 -9.63 13.60
C ILE A 34 -3.12 -10.81 12.64
N ILE A 35 -1.87 -11.20 12.40
CA ILE A 35 -1.55 -12.29 11.48
C ILE A 35 -2.17 -13.61 11.98
N GLU A 36 -2.04 -13.92 13.26
CA GLU A 36 -2.61 -15.13 13.87
C GLU A 36 -4.13 -15.12 13.83
N ASP A 37 -4.76 -14.02 14.24
CA ASP A 37 -6.22 -13.90 14.31
C ASP A 37 -6.89 -14.04 12.94
N GLN A 38 -6.22 -13.68 11.83
CA GLN A 38 -6.79 -13.80 10.49
C GLN A 38 -6.60 -15.19 9.84
N GLN A 39 -5.72 -16.07 10.39
CA GLN A 39 -5.41 -17.37 9.76
C GLN A 39 -6.66 -18.28 9.60
N HIS A 40 -7.61 -18.21 10.52
CA HIS A 40 -8.82 -19.04 10.44
C HIS A 40 -9.66 -18.74 9.19
N LEU A 41 -9.57 -17.52 8.64
CA LEU A 41 -10.31 -17.12 7.44
C LEU A 41 -9.80 -17.81 6.17
N ARG A 42 -8.57 -18.34 6.19
CA ARG A 42 -7.99 -19.05 5.03
C ARG A 42 -8.78 -20.28 4.60
N GLU A 43 -9.47 -20.93 5.53
CA GLU A 43 -10.26 -22.13 5.21
C GLU A 43 -11.42 -21.78 4.29
N GLY A 44 -12.02 -20.60 4.45
CA GLY A 44 -13.12 -20.09 3.63
C GLY A 44 -12.68 -19.36 2.36
N ALA A 45 -11.39 -19.10 2.19
CA ALA A 45 -10.88 -18.35 1.04
C ALA A 45 -10.87 -19.16 -0.24
N ASP A 46 -11.08 -18.49 -1.39
CA ASP A 46 -11.00 -19.09 -2.71
C ASP A 46 -9.56 -19.53 -3.06
N TYR A 47 -8.55 -18.90 -2.46
CA TYR A 47 -7.15 -19.31 -2.56
C TYR A 47 -6.49 -19.37 -1.17
N LYS A 48 -5.41 -20.15 -1.05
CA LYS A 48 -4.81 -20.51 0.24
C LYS A 48 -3.48 -19.81 0.55
N THR A 49 -2.98 -19.01 -0.38
CA THR A 49 -1.69 -18.32 -0.29
C THR A 49 -1.88 -16.81 -0.52
N GLY A 50 -0.87 -16.02 -0.25
CA GLY A 50 -0.84 -14.61 -0.61
C GLY A 50 -1.14 -13.62 0.53
N SER A 51 -1.22 -14.08 1.78
CA SER A 51 -1.30 -13.14 2.91
C SER A 51 0.05 -12.47 3.14
N VAL A 52 0.00 -11.20 3.49
CA VAL A 52 1.17 -10.38 3.84
C VAL A 52 1.95 -11.05 4.98
N PRO A 53 3.26 -11.36 4.78
CA PRO A 53 4.10 -11.91 5.84
C PRO A 53 4.43 -10.83 6.89
N TYR A 54 4.93 -11.29 8.05
CA TYR A 54 5.21 -10.41 9.19
C TYR A 54 6.08 -9.21 8.82
N ASP A 55 7.17 -9.44 8.11
CA ASP A 55 8.12 -8.40 7.74
C ASP A 55 7.51 -7.32 6.84
N ASP A 56 6.67 -7.71 5.88
CA ASP A 56 5.99 -6.76 4.99
C ASP A 56 4.84 -6.06 5.72
N ALA A 57 4.17 -6.72 6.67
CA ALA A 57 3.21 -6.08 7.56
C ALA A 57 3.86 -4.98 8.43
N VAL A 58 5.08 -5.23 8.94
CA VAL A 58 5.87 -4.22 9.67
C VAL A 58 6.20 -3.02 8.77
N GLU A 59 6.66 -3.27 7.54
CA GLU A 59 6.93 -2.18 6.58
C GLU A 59 5.66 -1.38 6.27
N LEU A 60 4.55 -2.07 6.02
CA LEU A 60 3.26 -1.43 5.76
C LEU A 60 2.77 -0.60 6.94
N TYR A 61 2.90 -1.11 8.17
CA TYR A 61 2.62 -0.34 9.40
C TYR A 61 3.44 0.94 9.45
N LYS A 62 4.77 0.84 9.24
CA LYS A 62 5.67 2.00 9.29
C LYS A 62 5.33 3.05 8.23
N ILE A 63 5.08 2.62 6.99
CA ILE A 63 4.68 3.49 5.90
C ILE A 63 3.38 4.22 6.27
N THR A 64 2.38 3.47 6.68
CA THR A 64 1.06 4.02 7.02
C THR A 64 1.17 4.99 8.20
N LYS A 65 1.92 4.65 9.24
CA LYS A 65 2.16 5.52 10.40
C LYS A 65 2.88 6.81 10.02
N PHE A 66 3.89 6.72 9.15
CA PHE A 66 4.69 7.85 8.71
C PHE A 66 3.89 8.85 7.89
N PHE A 67 3.14 8.37 6.88
CA PHE A 67 2.34 9.24 6.01
C PHE A 67 1.02 9.67 6.65
N ASN A 68 0.55 8.96 7.68
CA ASN A 68 -0.66 9.25 8.44
C ASN A 68 -1.89 9.56 7.57
N PRO A 69 -2.25 8.67 6.61
CA PRO A 69 -3.36 8.88 5.69
C PRO A 69 -4.69 8.87 6.45
N ARG A 70 -5.68 9.60 5.95
CA ARG A 70 -7.06 9.55 6.45
C ARG A 70 -7.94 8.63 5.59
N HIS A 71 -7.68 8.57 4.30
CA HIS A 71 -8.40 7.72 3.35
C HIS A 71 -7.41 6.81 2.61
N ILE A 72 -7.64 5.51 2.67
CA ILE A 72 -6.83 4.49 1.99
C ILE A 72 -7.71 3.73 1.01
N ALA A 73 -7.21 3.48 -0.20
CA ALA A 73 -7.74 2.47 -1.11
C ALA A 73 -6.79 1.27 -1.16
N GLU A 74 -7.32 0.08 -0.95
CA GLU A 74 -6.56 -1.17 -0.97
C GLU A 74 -7.09 -2.09 -2.08
N VAL A 75 -6.18 -2.64 -2.87
CA VAL A 75 -6.48 -3.67 -3.88
C VAL A 75 -5.81 -4.97 -3.47
N GLY A 76 -6.63 -5.97 -3.13
CA GLY A 76 -6.17 -7.26 -2.59
C GLY A 76 -6.44 -7.38 -1.09
N THR A 77 -7.72 -7.53 -0.71
CA THR A 77 -8.11 -7.69 0.71
C THR A 77 -7.67 -9.02 1.30
N PHE A 78 -7.85 -10.10 0.55
CA PHE A 78 -7.66 -11.49 0.98
C PHE A 78 -8.30 -11.75 2.36
N ILE A 79 -7.50 -12.11 3.38
CA ILE A 79 -7.96 -12.34 4.76
C ILE A 79 -7.82 -11.10 5.66
N GLY A 80 -7.46 -9.94 5.11
CA GLY A 80 -7.46 -8.65 5.79
C GLY A 80 -6.27 -8.37 6.70
N VAL A 81 -5.13 -9.06 6.56
CA VAL A 81 -3.93 -8.79 7.37
C VAL A 81 -3.41 -7.38 7.07
N SER A 82 -3.25 -7.00 5.81
CA SER A 82 -2.82 -5.66 5.40
C SER A 82 -3.79 -4.58 5.86
N THR A 83 -5.11 -4.80 5.63
CA THR A 83 -6.17 -3.89 6.07
C THR A 83 -6.06 -3.57 7.56
N ARG A 84 -5.99 -4.60 8.41
CA ARG A 84 -5.90 -4.45 9.87
C ARG A 84 -4.57 -3.86 10.32
N THR A 85 -3.49 -4.17 9.62
CA THR A 85 -2.18 -3.56 9.87
C THR A 85 -2.21 -2.04 9.63
N MET A 86 -2.84 -1.60 8.54
CA MET A 86 -3.01 -0.17 8.27
C MET A 86 -3.94 0.49 9.29
N MET A 87 -5.01 -0.17 9.73
CA MET A 87 -5.88 0.33 10.79
C MET A 87 -5.14 0.50 12.12
N LEU A 88 -4.25 -0.41 12.47
CA LEU A 88 -3.42 -0.31 13.68
C LEU A 88 -2.48 0.92 13.64
N ALA A 89 -2.06 1.33 12.45
CA ALA A 89 -1.08 2.41 12.29
C ALA A 89 -1.66 3.82 12.49
N CYS A 90 -2.93 4.03 12.17
CA CYS A 90 -3.57 5.35 12.15
C CYS A 90 -4.99 5.33 12.75
N ASP A 91 -5.38 6.44 13.41
CA ASP A 91 -6.72 6.67 13.96
C ASP A 91 -7.06 8.17 13.91
N PRO A 92 -8.20 8.60 13.35
CA PRO A 92 -9.17 7.82 12.57
C PRO A 92 -8.72 7.59 11.12
N ILE A 93 -9.07 6.44 10.57
CA ILE A 93 -8.75 6.07 9.20
C ILE A 93 -9.98 5.49 8.49
N TYR A 94 -10.13 5.79 7.20
CA TYR A 94 -11.14 5.20 6.33
C TYR A 94 -10.45 4.33 5.29
N ILE A 95 -10.64 3.02 5.35
CA ILE A 95 -10.10 2.06 4.38
C ILE A 95 -11.21 1.56 3.48
N TYR A 96 -10.99 1.62 2.18
CA TYR A 96 -11.82 1.04 1.13
C TYR A 96 -11.02 -0.08 0.50
N THR A 97 -11.45 -1.33 0.67
CA THR A 97 -10.68 -2.49 0.25
C THR A 97 -11.48 -3.40 -0.68
N CYS A 98 -10.88 -3.86 -1.77
CA CYS A 98 -11.52 -4.78 -2.71
C CYS A 98 -10.69 -6.03 -2.95
N ASP A 99 -11.39 -7.12 -3.27
CA ASP A 99 -10.79 -8.35 -3.76
C ASP A 99 -11.62 -8.92 -4.91
N TYR A 100 -10.98 -9.10 -6.07
CA TYR A 100 -11.66 -9.62 -7.25
C TYR A 100 -12.02 -11.11 -7.14
N SER A 101 -11.16 -11.88 -6.49
CA SER A 101 -11.25 -13.34 -6.43
C SER A 101 -11.90 -13.86 -5.16
N ASN A 102 -11.99 -13.04 -4.11
CA ASN A 102 -12.33 -13.50 -2.78
C ASN A 102 -13.57 -12.77 -2.21
N ASP A 103 -14.47 -13.52 -1.58
CA ASP A 103 -15.68 -12.98 -0.95
C ASP A 103 -15.71 -13.14 0.58
N ILE A 104 -14.54 -13.32 1.19
CA ILE A 104 -14.44 -13.34 2.65
C ILE A 104 -15.00 -12.02 3.19
N ASN A 105 -16.02 -12.15 4.04
CA ASN A 105 -16.54 -11.02 4.79
C ASN A 105 -15.76 -10.87 6.09
N LEU A 106 -15.04 -9.76 6.22
CA LEU A 106 -14.23 -9.47 7.41
C LEU A 106 -15.08 -8.97 8.59
N ASN A 107 -16.37 -8.63 8.36
CA ASN A 107 -17.34 -8.20 9.38
C ASN A 107 -16.79 -7.16 10.37
N ASP A 108 -16.13 -6.15 9.88
CA ASP A 108 -15.56 -5.10 10.71
C ASP A 108 -16.17 -3.73 10.38
N GLU A 109 -16.42 -2.93 11.40
CA GLU A 109 -16.99 -1.59 11.26
C GLU A 109 -15.95 -0.53 10.84
N GLY A 110 -14.65 -0.88 10.89
CA GLY A 110 -13.55 0.07 10.65
C GLY A 110 -13.23 0.35 9.18
N PHE A 111 -13.83 -0.39 8.22
CA PHE A 111 -13.52 -0.22 6.79
C PHE A 111 -14.71 -0.59 5.89
N VAL A 112 -14.65 -0.19 4.63
CA VAL A 112 -15.63 -0.51 3.59
C VAL A 112 -15.06 -1.58 2.66
N GLN A 113 -15.64 -2.77 2.68
CA GLN A 113 -15.21 -3.89 1.86
C GLN A 113 -16.03 -4.02 0.58
N TYR A 114 -15.35 -4.33 -0.53
CA TYR A 114 -15.91 -4.63 -1.85
C TYR A 114 -15.54 -6.07 -2.24
N PRO A 115 -16.25 -7.10 -1.71
CA PRO A 115 -15.94 -8.49 -1.98
C PRO A 115 -16.34 -8.88 -3.40
N LYS A 116 -15.50 -9.65 -4.10
CA LYS A 116 -15.68 -10.06 -5.52
C LYS A 116 -15.90 -8.88 -6.49
N ILE A 117 -15.36 -7.72 -6.16
CA ILE A 117 -15.45 -6.51 -6.99
C ILE A 117 -14.06 -6.17 -7.54
N PRO A 118 -13.93 -5.93 -8.85
CA PRO A 118 -12.66 -5.48 -9.44
C PRO A 118 -12.34 -4.04 -8.98
N SER A 119 -11.06 -3.73 -8.92
CA SER A 119 -10.55 -2.45 -8.42
C SER A 119 -11.13 -1.23 -9.16
N HIS A 120 -11.33 -1.32 -10.48
CA HIS A 120 -11.89 -0.21 -11.25
C HIS A 120 -13.33 0.15 -10.83
N ASP A 121 -14.14 -0.82 -10.41
CA ASP A 121 -15.50 -0.57 -9.93
C ASP A 121 -15.49 0.08 -8.55
N MET A 122 -14.61 -0.38 -7.64
CA MET A 122 -14.38 0.30 -6.37
C MET A 122 -13.91 1.74 -6.58
N PHE A 123 -12.93 1.97 -7.43
CA PHE A 123 -12.42 3.31 -7.72
C PHE A 123 -13.50 4.21 -8.36
N ALA A 124 -14.33 3.66 -9.24
CA ALA A 124 -15.45 4.38 -9.84
C ALA A 124 -16.52 4.77 -8.80
N ASP A 125 -16.83 3.88 -7.86
CA ASP A 125 -17.74 4.16 -6.75
C ASP A 125 -17.19 5.28 -5.86
N LEU A 126 -15.90 5.21 -5.47
CA LEU A 126 -15.25 6.26 -4.69
C LEU A 126 -15.23 7.60 -5.44
N ALA A 127 -14.95 7.59 -6.74
CA ALA A 127 -14.98 8.78 -7.58
C ALA A 127 -16.38 9.39 -7.63
N SER A 128 -17.44 8.56 -7.72
CA SER A 128 -18.84 9.02 -7.72
C SER A 128 -19.24 9.71 -6.42
N LYS A 129 -18.61 9.31 -5.31
CA LYS A 129 -18.80 9.86 -3.96
C LYS A 129 -17.87 11.05 -3.66
N ASN A 130 -17.05 11.47 -4.65
CA ASN A 130 -16.01 12.51 -4.50
C ASN A 130 -15.00 12.21 -3.37
N VAL A 131 -14.75 10.93 -3.08
CA VAL A 131 -13.72 10.52 -2.13
C VAL A 131 -12.35 10.74 -2.76
N LYS A 132 -11.44 11.36 -2.01
CA LYS A 132 -10.03 11.44 -2.35
C LYS A 132 -9.23 10.59 -1.37
N VAL A 133 -8.25 9.85 -1.89
CA VAL A 133 -7.44 8.95 -1.08
C VAL A 133 -6.02 9.48 -0.92
N ASP A 134 -5.49 9.34 0.29
CA ASP A 134 -4.15 9.78 0.66
C ASP A 134 -3.11 8.68 0.38
N LEU A 135 -3.54 7.41 0.46
CA LEU A 135 -2.70 6.26 0.22
C LEU A 135 -3.45 5.22 -0.62
N VAL A 136 -2.75 4.63 -1.60
CA VAL A 136 -3.24 3.49 -2.38
C VAL A 136 -2.29 2.32 -2.15
N TYR A 137 -2.77 1.24 -1.53
CA TYR A 137 -2.02 0.00 -1.34
C TYR A 137 -2.42 -1.02 -2.42
N LEU A 138 -1.42 -1.53 -3.12
CA LEU A 138 -1.59 -2.40 -4.29
C LEU A 138 -0.92 -3.74 -4.06
N ASP A 139 -1.68 -4.68 -3.50
CA ASP A 139 -1.35 -6.11 -3.41
C ASP A 139 -2.08 -6.94 -4.49
N GLY A 140 -3.03 -6.35 -5.17
CA GLY A 140 -3.66 -6.86 -6.39
C GLY A 140 -3.05 -6.24 -7.65
N ARG A 141 -3.43 -6.77 -8.82
CA ARG A 141 -2.98 -6.27 -10.13
C ARG A 141 -3.94 -5.21 -10.66
N LEU A 142 -3.40 -4.05 -11.02
CA LEU A 142 -4.12 -3.05 -11.79
C LEU A 142 -4.29 -3.49 -13.26
N SER A 143 -5.35 -3.04 -13.86
CA SER A 143 -5.65 -3.19 -15.30
C SER A 143 -5.74 -1.81 -15.98
N PRO A 144 -5.73 -1.73 -17.30
CA PRO A 144 -5.95 -0.46 -17.99
C PRO A 144 -7.27 0.24 -17.63
N ASN A 145 -8.29 -0.53 -17.20
CA ASN A 145 -9.58 0.01 -16.78
C ASN A 145 -9.51 0.77 -15.45
N ASP A 146 -8.47 0.52 -14.65
CA ASP A 146 -8.27 1.20 -13.36
C ASP A 146 -7.76 2.63 -13.52
N VAL A 147 -7.07 2.95 -14.61
CA VAL A 147 -6.32 4.22 -14.77
C VAL A 147 -7.25 5.44 -14.65
N GLU A 148 -8.35 5.46 -15.39
CA GLU A 148 -9.26 6.59 -15.38
C GLU A 148 -9.95 6.80 -14.02
N PRO A 149 -10.62 5.80 -13.42
CA PRO A 149 -11.26 5.99 -12.12
C PRO A 149 -10.25 6.24 -11.00
N LEU A 150 -9.07 5.61 -11.02
CA LEU A 150 -7.99 5.88 -10.07
C LEU A 150 -7.53 7.34 -10.13
N SER A 151 -7.36 7.90 -11.33
CA SER A 151 -6.97 9.31 -11.51
C SER A 151 -7.97 10.29 -10.89
N LYS A 152 -9.24 9.91 -10.76
CA LYS A 152 -10.28 10.74 -10.16
C LYS A 152 -10.28 10.74 -8.64
N ILE A 153 -9.72 9.71 -8.00
CA ILE A 153 -9.72 9.59 -6.55
C ILE A 153 -8.39 10.00 -5.89
N ILE A 154 -7.31 10.08 -6.65
CA ILE A 154 -6.01 10.56 -6.15
C ILE A 154 -5.93 12.09 -6.14
N HIS A 155 -4.97 12.61 -5.39
CA HIS A 155 -4.55 14.02 -5.36
C HIS A 155 -3.03 14.15 -5.41
N ALA A 156 -2.51 15.39 -5.39
CA ALA A 156 -1.08 15.63 -5.58
C ALA A 156 -0.17 14.93 -4.55
N ASP A 157 -0.69 14.74 -3.34
CA ASP A 157 0.08 14.16 -2.21
C ASP A 157 -0.24 12.68 -1.96
N THR A 158 -1.08 12.04 -2.78
CA THR A 158 -1.39 10.60 -2.63
C THR A 158 -0.11 9.75 -2.72
N VAL A 159 0.09 8.84 -1.80
CA VAL A 159 1.19 7.87 -1.79
C VAL A 159 0.70 6.54 -2.36
N PHE A 160 1.53 5.88 -3.17
CA PHE A 160 1.27 4.50 -3.59
C PHE A 160 2.24 3.56 -2.89
N VAL A 161 1.74 2.43 -2.44
CA VAL A 161 2.50 1.34 -1.84
C VAL A 161 2.27 0.09 -2.68
N PHE A 162 3.35 -0.56 -3.10
CA PHE A 162 3.30 -1.75 -3.94
C PHE A 162 3.83 -2.93 -3.16
N ASP A 163 3.04 -3.99 -3.08
CA ASP A 163 3.48 -5.28 -2.59
C ASP A 163 4.09 -6.13 -3.74
N ASP A 164 4.85 -7.16 -3.37
CA ASP A 164 5.51 -8.08 -4.31
C ASP A 164 6.28 -7.36 -5.43
N PHE A 165 7.00 -6.30 -5.11
CA PHE A 165 7.71 -5.48 -6.11
C PHE A 165 8.81 -6.24 -6.87
N GLU A 166 9.28 -7.37 -6.37
CA GLU A 166 10.17 -8.28 -7.09
C GLU A 166 9.49 -9.01 -8.27
N GLY A 167 8.16 -9.10 -8.24
CA GLY A 167 7.36 -9.75 -9.28
C GLY A 167 7.02 -8.80 -10.43
N ILE A 168 7.46 -9.13 -11.67
CA ILE A 168 7.08 -8.38 -12.86
C ILE A 168 5.56 -8.34 -13.01
N GLU A 169 4.88 -9.39 -12.60
CA GLU A 169 3.46 -9.58 -12.83
C GLU A 169 2.54 -8.66 -12.01
N LYS A 170 3.01 -8.13 -10.87
CA LYS A 170 2.19 -7.33 -9.96
C LYS A 170 2.86 -6.01 -9.61
N GLY A 171 3.83 -5.99 -8.73
CA GLY A 171 4.41 -4.76 -8.21
C GLY A 171 5.06 -3.87 -9.28
N VAL A 172 5.86 -4.44 -10.17
CA VAL A 172 6.52 -3.69 -11.25
C VAL A 172 5.52 -3.12 -12.24
N VAL A 173 4.52 -3.92 -12.67
CA VAL A 173 3.48 -3.44 -13.60
C VAL A 173 2.65 -2.34 -12.96
N ASN A 174 2.23 -2.50 -11.71
CA ASN A 174 1.51 -1.45 -10.99
C ASN A 174 2.32 -0.15 -10.91
N ALA A 175 3.62 -0.24 -10.58
CA ALA A 175 4.49 0.93 -10.53
C ALA A 175 4.61 1.63 -11.90
N MET A 176 4.74 0.86 -12.99
CA MET A 176 4.77 1.43 -14.34
C MET A 176 3.47 2.15 -14.70
N MET A 177 2.32 1.62 -14.29
CA MET A 177 1.03 2.27 -14.54
C MET A 177 0.88 3.59 -13.78
N VAL A 178 1.39 3.70 -12.57
CA VAL A 178 1.32 4.94 -11.78
C VAL A 178 2.47 5.92 -12.07
N GLU A 179 3.51 5.53 -12.81
CA GLU A 179 4.61 6.41 -13.21
C GLU A 179 4.13 7.63 -14.01
N SER A 180 3.01 7.49 -14.73
CA SER A 180 2.37 8.60 -15.47
C SER A 180 1.97 9.80 -14.59
N PHE A 181 1.91 9.62 -13.26
CA PHE A 181 1.54 10.66 -12.31
C PHE A 181 2.73 11.50 -11.78
N SER A 182 3.91 11.45 -12.42
CA SER A 182 5.10 12.26 -12.10
C SER A 182 5.57 12.09 -10.64
N ARG A 183 6.06 10.91 -10.31
CA ARG A 183 6.39 10.49 -8.94
C ARG A 183 7.81 9.94 -8.82
N ALA A 184 8.32 9.93 -7.59
CA ALA A 184 9.57 9.24 -7.27
C ALA A 184 9.27 7.81 -6.77
N LEU A 185 9.89 6.82 -7.40
CA LEU A 185 9.82 5.43 -6.96
C LEU A 185 10.96 5.15 -5.97
N ILE A 186 10.56 4.73 -4.77
CA ILE A 186 11.43 4.29 -3.69
C ILE A 186 11.44 2.77 -3.70
N TYR A 187 12.60 2.19 -3.99
CA TYR A 187 12.74 0.74 -4.10
C TYR A 187 12.66 0.06 -2.73
N PRO A 188 12.29 -1.24 -2.70
CA PRO A 188 12.32 -2.02 -1.47
C PRO A 188 13.70 -2.00 -0.82
N ARG A 189 13.72 -2.18 0.49
CA ARG A 189 14.94 -2.50 1.22
C ARG A 189 15.47 -3.88 0.80
N GLU A 190 16.75 -4.13 1.08
CA GLU A 190 17.33 -5.44 0.87
C GLU A 190 16.56 -6.52 1.65
N GLY A 191 16.14 -7.58 0.95
CA GLY A 191 15.35 -8.66 1.51
C GLY A 191 13.87 -8.33 1.76
N ARG A 192 13.37 -7.16 1.32
CA ARG A 192 11.96 -6.75 1.40
C ARG A 192 11.33 -6.64 0.02
N LYS A 193 10.00 -6.62 -0.03
CA LYS A 193 9.23 -6.63 -1.27
C LYS A 193 8.39 -5.36 -1.48
N THR A 194 8.26 -4.54 -0.45
CA THR A 194 7.41 -3.35 -0.48
C THR A 194 8.15 -2.16 -1.08
N ALA A 195 7.61 -1.59 -2.16
CA ALA A 195 8.07 -0.34 -2.75
C ALA A 195 7.05 0.78 -2.51
N ILE A 196 7.49 2.04 -2.57
CA ILE A 196 6.64 3.20 -2.41
C ILE A 196 6.81 4.13 -3.60
N SER A 197 5.72 4.72 -4.10
CA SER A 197 5.79 5.85 -5.02
C SER A 197 5.24 7.09 -4.32
N ILE A 198 6.09 8.10 -4.18
CA ILE A 198 5.77 9.36 -3.50
C ILE A 198 5.83 10.54 -4.48
N PRO A 199 4.98 11.58 -4.32
CA PRO A 199 5.07 12.78 -5.11
C PRO A 199 6.40 13.50 -4.91
N PHE A 200 6.91 14.16 -5.94
CA PHE A 200 8.17 14.91 -5.84
C PHE A 200 8.12 16.02 -4.79
N SER A 201 6.95 16.57 -4.48
CA SER A 201 6.74 17.54 -3.40
C SER A 201 7.16 16.99 -2.03
N LEU A 202 6.96 15.70 -1.80
CA LEU A 202 7.34 15.05 -0.54
C LEU A 202 8.84 14.72 -0.45
N LEU A 203 9.59 14.78 -1.55
CA LEU A 203 11.05 14.62 -1.50
C LEU A 203 11.78 15.77 -0.78
N GLN A 204 11.09 16.88 -0.50
CA GLN A 204 11.64 17.97 0.31
C GLN A 204 11.95 17.57 1.76
N ILE A 205 11.42 16.42 2.22
CA ILE A 205 11.80 15.82 3.49
C ILE A 205 13.23 15.25 3.49
N VAL A 206 13.82 15.04 2.29
CA VAL A 206 15.21 14.56 2.17
C VAL A 206 16.15 15.75 2.41
N PRO A 207 17.07 15.68 3.38
CA PRO A 207 18.05 16.74 3.62
C PRO A 207 18.83 17.08 2.34
N GLN A 208 18.96 18.37 2.01
CA GLN A 208 19.66 18.81 0.80
C GLN A 208 21.15 18.41 0.78
N GLU A 209 21.73 18.10 1.93
CA GLU A 209 23.10 17.64 2.08
C GLU A 209 23.31 16.16 1.65
N ALA A 210 22.21 15.44 1.41
CA ALA A 210 22.23 14.02 1.05
C ALA A 210 21.99 13.75 -0.46
N ALA A 211 21.72 14.79 -1.25
CA ALA A 211 21.41 14.71 -2.67
C ALA A 211 22.64 14.74 -3.60
#